data_0c2f4f48949a2fa8e481cd2467dd1d85
#
_entry.id   0c2f4f48949a2fa8e481cd2467dd1d85
#
_cell.length_a   1.000
_cell.length_b   1.000
_cell.length_c   1.000
_cell.angle_alpha   90.00
_cell.angle_beta   90.00
_cell.angle_gamma   90.00
#
_symmetry.space_group_name_H-M   'P 1'
#
loop_
_entity.id
_entity.type
_entity.pdbx_description
1 polymer ?
#
loop_
_entity_poly.entity_id
_entity_poly.type
_entity_poly.pdbx_seq_one_letter_code
_entity_poly.pdbx_strand_id
1 'polypeptide(L)'
;MFNKRQWCLFSGNHICQRLVVRLFASLALSVLLILLSFTAVEMVLYERFLTLPNKVQRELQQLSASANQQRQLGAEALAQWEMSQPYLLYVIDSTNHVVSGRDIHPHVQMKMRNARQLTEPMGTRVSKPMIIVPMSDGYSLMVQLPWQQHPASRAGYYLWSTNLLLSLLILTLISWVLSRQLQRPLGRLQSASRAVAQGITETRVSQSIGHSPWEFQQLAADFDNMAEQIQGLIEEQRKLVRTLSHELKTPLTRQALALHLASHTDVAQERTQWLVRAEQEAQLMDSMIEKILELSRLRSLHCDVVLQPLDVQAYLSQQTEQFRPHLQPTQQLRFVPSGQDEWIRGDRVLLGSILDNLLTNATKYAGEQCCITVMTKKQDRQVKIIVMDDGPGVDSEQLEAIFRPFYQTMSTLSSRHGYGLGLSIVQQSVEKMHGHVSAENNHGLVVTLSFPVYLPSELSHRHD
;
A
#
# COMPACT_ATOMS: atom_id res chain seq x y z
N MET A 1 21.69 -14.21 -6.65
CA MET A 1 20.80 -15.19 -7.32
C MET A 1 19.41 -14.61 -7.36
N PHE A 2 19.01 -13.97 -8.47
CA PHE A 2 17.68 -13.41 -8.67
C PHE A 2 16.68 -14.54 -8.88
N ASN A 3 15.65 -14.54 -8.06
CA ASN A 3 14.67 -15.63 -7.92
C ASN A 3 13.74 -15.68 -9.13
N LYS A 4 13.82 -16.76 -9.93
CA LYS A 4 12.98 -17.09 -11.11
C LYS A 4 11.46 -17.15 -10.86
N ARG A 5 10.97 -16.91 -9.62
CA ARG A 5 9.55 -16.97 -9.24
C ARG A 5 8.73 -15.72 -9.60
N GLN A 6 9.34 -14.62 -10.04
CA GLN A 6 8.59 -13.40 -10.37
C GLN A 6 8.04 -13.34 -11.81
N TRP A 7 8.42 -14.26 -12.70
CA TRP A 7 7.99 -14.22 -14.11
C TRP A 7 6.75 -15.05 -14.46
N CYS A 8 6.25 -15.90 -13.57
CA CYS A 8 5.05 -16.72 -13.82
C CYS A 8 3.71 -16.06 -13.47
N LEU A 9 3.66 -14.79 -13.09
CA LEU A 9 2.45 -14.07 -12.70
C LEU A 9 1.80 -13.24 -13.82
N PHE A 10 2.25 -13.40 -15.08
CA PHE A 10 1.59 -12.81 -16.25
C PHE A 10 0.55 -13.75 -16.88
N SER A 11 -0.29 -14.39 -16.09
CA SER A 11 -1.51 -15.02 -16.54
C SER A 11 -2.58 -13.96 -16.77
N GLY A 12 -3.23 -13.95 -17.95
CA GLY A 12 -4.07 -12.86 -18.47
C GLY A 12 -5.24 -12.37 -17.59
N ASN A 13 -5.56 -13.04 -16.47
CA ASN A 13 -6.59 -12.60 -15.53
C ASN A 13 -6.15 -11.45 -14.60
N HIS A 14 -4.85 -11.28 -14.36
CA HIS A 14 -4.38 -10.22 -13.44
C HIS A 14 -4.30 -8.82 -14.07
N ILE A 15 -4.22 -8.73 -15.41
CA ILE A 15 -4.18 -7.43 -16.10
C ILE A 15 -5.50 -6.68 -15.91
N CYS A 16 -6.64 -7.36 -16.00
CA CYS A 16 -7.97 -6.76 -15.81
C CYS A 16 -8.27 -6.36 -14.35
N GLN A 17 -7.45 -6.80 -13.38
CA GLN A 17 -7.62 -6.46 -11.97
C GLN A 17 -6.85 -5.20 -11.55
N ARG A 18 -5.96 -4.68 -12.38
CA ARG A 18 -5.21 -3.46 -12.07
C ARG A 18 -6.13 -2.25 -12.06
N LEU A 19 -5.97 -1.39 -11.07
CA LEU A 19 -6.73 -0.15 -10.90
C LEU A 19 -6.67 0.71 -12.18
N VAL A 20 -5.49 0.87 -12.74
CA VAL A 20 -5.24 1.65 -13.95
C VAL A 20 -6.05 1.12 -15.13
N VAL A 21 -6.07 -0.21 -15.34
CA VAL A 21 -6.83 -0.84 -16.43
C VAL A 21 -8.33 -0.64 -16.23
N ARG A 22 -8.85 -0.75 -15.00
CA ARG A 22 -10.26 -0.49 -14.69
C ARG A 22 -10.63 0.99 -14.91
N LEU A 23 -9.75 1.93 -14.56
CA LEU A 23 -9.95 3.36 -14.81
C LEU A 23 -10.00 3.66 -16.30
N PHE A 24 -9.03 3.16 -17.07
CA PHE A 24 -9.02 3.32 -18.53
C PHE A 24 -10.22 2.64 -19.19
N ALA A 25 -10.59 1.43 -18.78
CA ALA A 25 -11.75 0.72 -19.31
C ALA A 25 -13.05 1.48 -19.00
N SER A 26 -13.21 2.05 -17.81
CA SER A 26 -14.40 2.85 -17.45
C SER A 26 -14.47 4.15 -18.27
N LEU A 27 -13.32 4.80 -18.51
CA LEU A 27 -13.23 5.99 -19.34
C LEU A 27 -13.51 5.68 -20.80
N ALA A 28 -12.93 4.61 -21.35
CA ALA A 28 -13.21 4.15 -22.71
C ALA A 28 -14.68 3.76 -22.89
N LEU A 29 -15.27 3.07 -21.88
CA LEU A 29 -16.68 2.72 -21.88
C LEU A 29 -17.56 3.97 -21.85
N SER A 30 -17.20 5.00 -21.08
CA SER A 30 -17.97 6.27 -21.04
C SER A 30 -17.97 6.96 -22.40
N VAL A 31 -16.82 7.04 -23.06
CA VAL A 31 -16.69 7.62 -24.40
C VAL A 31 -17.52 6.81 -25.41
N LEU A 32 -17.42 5.49 -25.37
CA LEU A 32 -18.19 4.60 -26.26
C LEU A 32 -19.71 4.77 -26.06
N LEU A 33 -20.17 4.80 -24.81
CA LEU A 33 -21.60 5.00 -24.50
C LEU A 33 -22.10 6.38 -24.95
N ILE A 34 -21.29 7.42 -24.81
CA ILE A 34 -21.62 8.78 -25.29
C ILE A 34 -21.72 8.76 -26.82
N LEU A 35 -20.78 8.16 -27.54
CA LEU A 35 -20.82 8.05 -29.00
C LEU A 35 -22.04 7.26 -29.49
N LEU A 36 -22.33 6.13 -28.84
CA LEU A 36 -23.52 5.33 -29.15
C LEU A 36 -24.81 6.10 -28.85
N SER A 37 -24.85 6.90 -27.78
CA SER A 37 -25.99 7.72 -27.47
C SER A 37 -26.24 8.81 -28.52
N PHE A 38 -25.17 9.42 -29.05
CA PHE A 38 -25.25 10.38 -30.15
C PHE A 38 -25.89 9.77 -31.39
N THR A 39 -25.39 8.61 -31.83
CA THR A 39 -25.95 7.94 -33.00
C THR A 39 -27.39 7.48 -32.80
N ALA A 40 -27.73 6.96 -31.62
CA ALA A 40 -29.09 6.52 -31.30
C ALA A 40 -30.09 7.69 -31.25
N VAL A 41 -29.70 8.78 -30.60
CA VAL A 41 -30.53 10.01 -30.51
C VAL A 41 -30.72 10.60 -31.91
N GLU A 42 -29.66 10.66 -32.71
CA GLU A 42 -29.71 11.13 -34.09
C GLU A 42 -30.69 10.28 -34.90
N MET A 43 -30.59 8.96 -34.86
CA MET A 43 -31.47 8.04 -35.62
C MET A 43 -32.97 8.24 -35.22
N VAL A 44 -33.27 8.25 -33.92
CA VAL A 44 -34.66 8.37 -33.45
C VAL A 44 -35.27 9.75 -33.74
N LEU A 45 -34.46 10.82 -33.60
CA LEU A 45 -34.95 12.17 -33.84
C LEU A 45 -35.12 12.46 -35.34
N TYR A 46 -34.21 11.92 -36.20
CA TYR A 46 -34.37 12.07 -37.66
C TYR A 46 -35.64 11.42 -38.18
N GLU A 47 -36.01 10.23 -37.72
CA GLU A 47 -37.24 9.58 -38.15
C GLU A 47 -38.52 10.33 -37.74
N ARG A 48 -38.53 10.92 -36.52
CA ARG A 48 -39.75 11.56 -35.96
C ARG A 48 -39.86 13.05 -36.24
N PHE A 49 -38.77 13.81 -36.32
CA PHE A 49 -38.79 15.29 -36.37
C PHE A 49 -38.56 15.84 -37.79
N LEU A 50 -38.15 15.02 -38.76
CA LEU A 50 -37.98 15.51 -40.15
C LEU A 50 -39.26 15.48 -40.99
N THR A 51 -40.37 15.03 -40.44
CA THR A 51 -41.67 15.16 -41.06
C THR A 51 -42.23 16.58 -40.88
N LEU A 52 -42.95 17.08 -41.89
CA LEU A 52 -43.57 18.41 -41.78
C LEU A 52 -44.60 18.45 -40.64
N PRO A 53 -44.59 19.53 -39.83
CA PRO A 53 -45.60 19.73 -38.83
C PRO A 53 -47.02 19.74 -39.44
N ASN A 54 -47.98 19.11 -38.75
CA ASN A 54 -49.37 19.01 -39.25
C ASN A 54 -50.00 20.35 -39.63
N LYS A 55 -49.57 21.45 -38.96
CA LYS A 55 -50.01 22.82 -39.29
C LYS A 55 -49.54 23.23 -40.68
N VAL A 56 -48.30 23.00 -41.00
CA VAL A 56 -47.71 23.34 -42.31
C VAL A 56 -48.28 22.43 -43.40
N GLN A 57 -48.50 21.17 -43.10
CA GLN A 57 -49.14 20.24 -44.06
C GLN A 57 -50.55 20.72 -44.44
N ARG A 58 -51.39 21.14 -43.45
CA ARG A 58 -52.74 21.68 -43.69
C ARG A 58 -52.69 22.98 -44.48
N GLU A 59 -51.74 23.86 -44.16
CA GLU A 59 -51.55 25.12 -44.89
C GLU A 59 -51.21 24.88 -46.36
N LEU A 60 -50.30 23.95 -46.64
CA LEU A 60 -49.93 23.55 -48.01
C LEU A 60 -51.08 22.85 -48.75
N GLN A 61 -51.90 22.06 -48.05
CA GLN A 61 -53.12 21.46 -48.65
C GLN A 61 -54.19 22.54 -48.98
N GLN A 62 -54.33 23.55 -48.13
CA GLN A 62 -55.25 24.67 -48.45
C GLN A 62 -54.76 25.50 -49.61
N LEU A 63 -53.43 25.72 -49.70
CA LEU A 63 -52.83 26.35 -50.89
C LEU A 63 -53.05 25.53 -52.16
N SER A 64 -52.94 24.22 -52.08
CA SER A 64 -53.20 23.31 -53.19
C SER A 64 -54.67 23.39 -53.66
N ALA A 65 -55.63 23.46 -52.70
CA ALA A 65 -57.06 23.63 -53.04
C ALA A 65 -57.32 25.00 -53.70
N SER A 66 -56.72 26.07 -53.20
CA SER A 66 -56.83 27.43 -53.77
C SER A 66 -56.15 27.47 -55.16
N ALA A 67 -55.03 26.87 -55.35
CA ALA A 67 -54.36 26.78 -56.65
C ALA A 67 -55.22 26.06 -57.68
N ASN A 68 -55.93 25.01 -57.29
CA ASN A 68 -56.82 24.27 -58.16
C ASN A 68 -58.00 25.14 -58.61
N GLN A 69 -58.52 25.96 -57.74
CA GLN A 69 -59.61 26.90 -58.10
C GLN A 69 -59.13 27.99 -59.07
N GLN A 70 -57.91 28.53 -58.88
CA GLN A 70 -57.33 29.54 -59.78
C GLN A 70 -57.00 28.98 -61.14
N ARG A 71 -56.51 27.74 -61.19
CA ARG A 71 -56.22 27.03 -62.45
C ARG A 71 -57.47 26.96 -63.37
N GLN A 72 -58.67 26.75 -62.78
CA GLN A 72 -59.92 26.70 -63.55
C GLN A 72 -60.31 28.04 -64.13
N LEU A 73 -59.82 29.15 -63.60
CA LEU A 73 -60.06 30.52 -64.10
C LEU A 73 -59.10 30.92 -65.25
N GLY A 74 -58.11 30.15 -65.55
CA GLY A 74 -57.16 30.36 -66.65
C GLY A 74 -55.74 30.61 -66.23
N ALA A 75 -54.78 30.56 -67.19
CA ALA A 75 -53.35 30.66 -66.93
C ALA A 75 -52.91 32.00 -66.39
N GLU A 76 -53.52 33.11 -66.84
CA GLU A 76 -53.19 34.45 -66.33
C GLU A 76 -53.64 34.66 -64.88
N ALA A 77 -54.82 34.18 -64.50
CA ALA A 77 -55.28 34.24 -63.11
C ALA A 77 -54.41 33.41 -62.19
N LEU A 78 -54.01 32.23 -62.65
CA LEU A 78 -53.08 31.37 -61.93
C LEU A 78 -51.71 32.06 -61.74
N ALA A 79 -51.16 32.70 -62.77
CA ALA A 79 -49.87 33.40 -62.69
C ALA A 79 -49.91 34.56 -61.72
N GLN A 80 -51.00 35.37 -61.72
CA GLN A 80 -51.16 36.47 -60.74
C GLN A 80 -51.29 35.95 -59.31
N TRP A 81 -52.06 34.87 -59.09
CA TRP A 81 -52.21 34.24 -57.79
C TRP A 81 -50.88 33.67 -57.28
N GLU A 82 -50.11 32.97 -58.14
CA GLU A 82 -48.78 32.47 -57.78
C GLU A 82 -47.83 33.56 -57.30
N MET A 83 -47.86 34.75 -57.96
CA MET A 83 -47.03 35.89 -57.54
C MET A 83 -47.50 36.59 -56.25
N SER A 84 -48.75 36.46 -55.91
CA SER A 84 -49.32 37.06 -54.67
C SER A 84 -49.01 36.24 -53.41
N GLN A 85 -48.55 35.02 -53.54
CA GLN A 85 -48.28 34.14 -52.35
C GLN A 85 -46.96 34.45 -51.72
N PRO A 86 -46.85 34.23 -50.38
CA PRO A 86 -45.58 34.46 -49.65
C PRO A 86 -44.52 33.39 -49.94
N TYR A 87 -44.90 32.32 -50.62
CA TYR A 87 -44.03 31.22 -50.99
C TYR A 87 -43.69 31.29 -52.48
N LEU A 88 -42.47 30.83 -52.83
CA LEU A 88 -42.16 30.58 -54.24
C LEU A 88 -42.82 29.26 -54.61
N LEU A 89 -43.85 29.34 -55.42
CA LEU A 89 -44.63 28.18 -55.83
C LEU A 89 -44.94 28.18 -57.34
N TYR A 90 -45.18 27.00 -57.86
CA TYR A 90 -45.51 26.75 -59.27
C TYR A 90 -46.53 25.60 -59.34
N VAL A 91 -47.51 25.73 -60.21
CA VAL A 91 -48.37 24.60 -60.59
C VAL A 91 -47.79 23.92 -61.80
N ILE A 92 -47.55 22.61 -61.70
CA ILE A 92 -46.93 21.79 -62.74
C ILE A 92 -47.88 20.69 -63.19
N ASP A 93 -47.79 20.33 -64.49
CA ASP A 93 -48.51 19.19 -65.07
C ASP A 93 -47.73 17.88 -64.83
N SER A 94 -48.27 16.77 -65.34
CA SER A 94 -47.65 15.45 -65.31
C SER A 94 -46.33 15.35 -66.09
N THR A 95 -46.03 16.34 -66.97
CA THR A 95 -44.80 16.45 -67.74
C THR A 95 -43.77 17.42 -67.15
N ASN A 96 -44.05 17.93 -65.92
CA ASN A 96 -43.25 18.94 -65.21
C ASN A 96 -43.17 20.31 -65.93
N HIS A 97 -44.15 20.66 -66.78
CA HIS A 97 -44.27 22.00 -67.35
C HIS A 97 -45.15 22.89 -66.43
N VAL A 98 -44.75 24.15 -66.33
CA VAL A 98 -45.52 25.14 -65.51
C VAL A 98 -46.76 25.55 -66.27
N VAL A 99 -47.92 25.35 -65.61
CA VAL A 99 -49.26 25.61 -66.23
C VAL A 99 -49.51 27.08 -66.41
N SER A 100 -48.99 27.95 -65.52
CA SER A 100 -49.14 29.40 -65.60
C SER A 100 -48.30 30.08 -66.69
N GLY A 101 -47.42 29.33 -67.40
CA GLY A 101 -46.54 29.87 -68.42
C GLY A 101 -45.41 30.75 -67.89
N ARG A 102 -45.20 30.81 -66.56
CA ARG A 102 -44.10 31.56 -65.97
C ARG A 102 -42.79 30.84 -66.16
N ASP A 103 -41.72 31.63 -66.41
CA ASP A 103 -40.35 31.08 -66.46
C ASP A 103 -39.90 30.55 -65.12
N ILE A 104 -39.38 29.32 -65.12
CA ILE A 104 -38.81 28.71 -63.92
C ILE A 104 -37.38 29.21 -63.75
N HIS A 105 -37.09 29.78 -62.59
CA HIS A 105 -35.74 30.16 -62.26
C HIS A 105 -34.81 28.93 -62.35
N PRO A 106 -33.63 29.01 -63.00
CA PRO A 106 -32.72 27.87 -63.21
C PRO A 106 -32.40 27.08 -61.91
N HIS A 107 -32.29 27.77 -60.80
CA HIS A 107 -32.03 27.16 -59.50
C HIS A 107 -33.20 26.32 -58.97
N VAL A 108 -34.45 26.67 -59.36
CA VAL A 108 -35.66 25.90 -59.01
C VAL A 108 -35.76 24.66 -59.88
N GLN A 109 -35.47 24.80 -61.16
CA GLN A 109 -35.48 23.69 -62.10
C GLN A 109 -34.54 22.56 -61.69
N MET A 110 -33.33 22.89 -61.16
CA MET A 110 -32.40 21.90 -60.65
C MET A 110 -32.95 21.20 -59.38
N LYS A 111 -33.70 21.89 -58.56
CA LYS A 111 -34.33 21.34 -57.35
C LYS A 111 -35.58 20.51 -57.60
N MET A 112 -36.28 20.70 -58.71
CA MET A 112 -37.48 19.93 -59.10
C MET A 112 -37.20 18.41 -59.15
N ARG A 113 -36.03 18.00 -59.58
CA ARG A 113 -35.61 16.57 -59.63
C ARG A 113 -35.55 15.90 -58.26
N ASN A 114 -35.37 16.69 -57.18
CA ASN A 114 -35.22 16.23 -55.80
C ASN A 114 -36.39 16.72 -54.91
N ALA A 115 -37.51 17.06 -55.53
CA ALA A 115 -38.72 17.51 -54.77
C ALA A 115 -39.33 16.30 -54.05
N ARG A 116 -39.76 16.52 -52.83
CA ARG A 116 -40.29 15.48 -51.93
C ARG A 116 -41.79 15.61 -51.79
N GLN A 117 -42.46 14.49 -51.55
CA GLN A 117 -43.89 14.47 -51.28
C GLN A 117 -44.15 15.03 -49.86
N LEU A 118 -45.40 15.50 -49.64
CA LEU A 118 -45.82 16.13 -48.42
C LEU A 118 -45.62 15.29 -47.14
N THR A 119 -45.70 13.97 -47.26
CA THR A 119 -45.57 13.00 -46.14
C THR A 119 -44.17 12.41 -45.98
N GLU A 120 -43.27 12.67 -46.91
CA GLU A 120 -41.90 12.14 -46.83
C GLU A 120 -41.04 12.92 -45.84
N PRO A 121 -40.14 12.23 -45.12
CA PRO A 121 -39.22 12.91 -44.21
C PRO A 121 -38.25 13.80 -45.00
N MET A 122 -38.01 14.99 -44.51
CA MET A 122 -37.15 15.97 -45.15
C MET A 122 -35.66 15.69 -44.85
N GLY A 123 -34.81 15.90 -45.89
CA GLY A 123 -33.36 15.78 -45.69
C GLY A 123 -32.79 16.97 -44.90
N THR A 124 -31.75 16.74 -44.11
CA THR A 124 -31.10 17.74 -43.26
C THR A 124 -30.27 18.78 -43.99
N ARG A 125 -29.85 18.47 -45.25
CA ARG A 125 -28.86 19.26 -46.02
C ARG A 125 -29.43 20.24 -47.05
N VAL A 126 -30.74 20.29 -47.23
CA VAL A 126 -31.37 21.18 -48.24
C VAL A 126 -31.92 22.43 -47.59
N SER A 127 -31.26 23.57 -47.82
CA SER A 127 -31.62 24.86 -47.20
C SER A 127 -33.04 25.40 -47.57
N LYS A 128 -33.56 25.01 -48.67
CA LYS A 128 -34.94 25.38 -49.13
C LYS A 128 -35.49 24.22 -49.93
N PRO A 129 -36.13 23.23 -49.29
CA PRO A 129 -36.65 22.04 -50.00
C PRO A 129 -37.85 22.39 -50.84
N MET A 130 -38.02 21.72 -51.92
CA MET A 130 -39.20 21.76 -52.78
C MET A 130 -40.14 20.63 -52.35
N ILE A 131 -41.40 20.96 -52.15
CA ILE A 131 -42.44 20.02 -51.77
C ILE A 131 -43.48 19.96 -52.86
N ILE A 132 -43.84 18.74 -53.22
CA ILE A 132 -44.90 18.47 -54.16
C ILE A 132 -46.16 18.13 -53.38
N VAL A 133 -47.21 18.92 -53.60
CA VAL A 133 -48.55 18.68 -53.05
C VAL A 133 -49.44 18.23 -54.22
N PRO A 134 -49.99 17.01 -54.21
CA PRO A 134 -50.85 16.55 -55.27
C PRO A 134 -52.11 17.37 -55.36
N MET A 135 -52.55 17.67 -56.59
CA MET A 135 -53.78 18.35 -56.93
C MET A 135 -54.71 17.41 -57.72
N SER A 136 -55.96 17.87 -58.00
CA SER A 136 -56.86 17.12 -58.87
C SER A 136 -56.35 17.08 -60.33
N ASP A 137 -56.82 16.09 -61.08
CA ASP A 137 -56.61 15.94 -62.55
C ASP A 137 -55.13 15.78 -62.96
N GLY A 138 -54.30 15.19 -62.11
CA GLY A 138 -52.88 14.89 -62.44
C GLY A 138 -51.92 16.07 -62.33
N TYR A 139 -52.37 17.23 -61.84
CA TYR A 139 -51.52 18.38 -61.56
C TYR A 139 -50.92 18.32 -60.15
N SER A 140 -49.83 19.05 -59.94
CA SER A 140 -49.16 19.14 -58.64
C SER A 140 -48.77 20.57 -58.34
N LEU A 141 -48.96 20.99 -57.06
CA LEU A 141 -48.44 22.27 -56.56
C LEU A 141 -47.05 22.04 -56.02
N MET A 142 -46.05 22.69 -56.59
CA MET A 142 -44.70 22.70 -56.10
C MET A 142 -44.42 23.95 -55.27
N VAL A 143 -44.02 23.77 -54.02
CA VAL A 143 -43.77 24.86 -53.08
C VAL A 143 -42.38 24.82 -52.55
N GLN A 144 -41.64 25.92 -52.58
CA GLN A 144 -40.35 26.04 -51.92
C GLN A 144 -40.58 26.50 -50.48
N LEU A 145 -40.24 25.61 -49.52
CA LEU A 145 -40.39 25.89 -48.10
C LEU A 145 -39.27 26.81 -47.58
N PRO A 146 -39.58 27.93 -46.89
CA PRO A 146 -38.58 28.76 -46.24
C PRO A 146 -37.89 28.01 -45.11
N TRP A 147 -36.60 28.27 -44.88
CA TRP A 147 -35.82 27.57 -43.87
C TRP A 147 -36.41 27.65 -42.44
N GLN A 148 -37.11 28.74 -42.11
CA GLN A 148 -37.74 28.92 -40.83
C GLN A 148 -38.87 27.92 -40.53
N GLN A 149 -39.52 27.40 -41.56
CA GLN A 149 -40.54 26.36 -41.46
C GLN A 149 -39.99 24.94 -41.64
N HIS A 150 -38.70 24.82 -41.97
CA HIS A 150 -38.02 23.55 -42.12
C HIS A 150 -37.90 22.86 -40.76
N PRO A 151 -38.34 21.61 -40.57
CA PRO A 151 -38.26 20.89 -39.29
C PRO A 151 -36.82 20.85 -38.70
N ALA A 152 -35.81 20.74 -39.56
CA ALA A 152 -34.39 20.71 -39.16
C ALA A 152 -33.95 22.02 -38.49
N SER A 153 -34.64 23.16 -38.66
CA SER A 153 -34.27 24.42 -38.01
C SER A 153 -34.35 24.36 -36.47
N ARG A 154 -35.27 23.54 -35.95
CA ARG A 154 -35.45 23.31 -34.50
C ARG A 154 -34.86 21.98 -34.02
N ALA A 155 -34.73 20.99 -34.91
CA ALA A 155 -34.22 19.68 -34.58
C ALA A 155 -32.79 19.73 -34.02
N GLY A 156 -31.94 20.61 -34.54
CA GLY A 156 -30.57 20.80 -34.07
C GLY A 156 -30.51 21.18 -32.57
N TYR A 157 -31.45 22.03 -32.11
CA TYR A 157 -31.52 22.45 -30.72
C TYR A 157 -31.88 21.28 -29.78
N TYR A 158 -32.87 20.48 -30.18
CA TYR A 158 -33.28 19.30 -29.43
C TYR A 158 -32.24 18.21 -29.43
N LEU A 159 -31.59 17.98 -30.56
CA LEU A 159 -30.44 17.03 -30.67
C LEU A 159 -29.33 17.43 -29.71
N TRP A 160 -28.93 18.69 -29.72
CA TRP A 160 -27.84 19.17 -28.90
C TRP A 160 -28.16 19.09 -27.40
N SER A 161 -29.36 19.53 -27.00
CA SER A 161 -29.79 19.50 -25.60
C SER A 161 -29.97 18.09 -25.05
N THR A 162 -30.56 17.17 -25.80
CA THR A 162 -30.74 15.77 -25.38
C THR A 162 -29.40 15.05 -25.25
N ASN A 163 -28.49 15.24 -26.22
CA ASN A 163 -27.16 14.67 -26.17
C ASN A 163 -26.34 15.20 -24.99
N LEU A 164 -26.43 16.51 -24.70
CA LEU A 164 -25.77 17.12 -23.55
C LEU A 164 -26.27 16.50 -22.23
N LEU A 165 -27.61 16.41 -22.09
CA LEU A 165 -28.23 15.84 -20.90
C LEU A 165 -27.87 14.37 -20.68
N LEU A 166 -27.87 13.58 -21.75
CA LEU A 166 -27.54 12.16 -21.71
C LEU A 166 -26.07 11.94 -21.41
N SER A 167 -25.17 12.75 -22.00
CA SER A 167 -23.74 12.72 -21.72
C SER A 167 -23.44 13.05 -20.25
N LEU A 168 -24.12 14.06 -19.69
CA LEU A 168 -23.97 14.44 -18.29
C LEU A 168 -24.43 13.32 -17.35
N LEU A 169 -25.52 12.65 -17.69
CA LEU A 169 -26.07 11.52 -16.92
C LEU A 169 -25.10 10.33 -16.94
N ILE A 170 -24.55 9.97 -18.11
CA ILE A 170 -23.57 8.88 -18.25
C ILE A 170 -22.32 9.18 -17.43
N LEU A 171 -21.75 10.39 -17.54
CA LEU A 171 -20.57 10.81 -16.80
C LEU A 171 -20.80 10.77 -15.29
N THR A 172 -21.97 11.26 -14.84
CA THR A 172 -22.32 11.26 -13.42
C THR A 172 -22.42 9.83 -12.87
N LEU A 173 -23.07 8.92 -13.61
CA LEU A 173 -23.23 7.53 -13.21
C LEU A 173 -21.87 6.82 -13.10
N ILE A 174 -21.03 6.97 -14.11
CA ILE A 174 -19.69 6.34 -14.14
C ILE A 174 -18.82 6.93 -13.04
N SER A 175 -18.83 8.25 -12.84
CA SER A 175 -18.10 8.92 -11.76
C SER A 175 -18.53 8.41 -10.39
N TRP A 176 -19.83 8.22 -10.16
CA TRP A 176 -20.37 7.68 -8.92
C TRP A 176 -19.95 6.24 -8.66
N VAL A 177 -19.98 5.36 -9.67
CA VAL A 177 -19.50 3.98 -9.57
C VAL A 177 -18.01 3.95 -9.22
N LEU A 178 -17.20 4.75 -9.95
CA LEU A 178 -15.76 4.83 -9.76
C LEU A 178 -15.40 5.37 -8.37
N SER A 179 -16.06 6.43 -7.92
CA SER A 179 -15.88 6.98 -6.58
C SER A 179 -16.14 5.94 -5.50
N ARG A 180 -17.21 5.15 -5.62
CA ARG A 180 -17.50 4.07 -4.67
C ARG A 180 -16.44 2.97 -4.67
N GLN A 181 -15.89 2.62 -5.82
CA GLN A 181 -14.85 1.58 -5.92
C GLN A 181 -13.52 2.00 -5.27
N LEU A 182 -13.22 3.31 -5.23
CA LEU A 182 -12.02 3.84 -4.60
C LEU A 182 -12.23 4.17 -3.11
N GLN A 183 -13.34 4.83 -2.78
CA GLN A 183 -13.59 5.30 -1.41
C GLN A 183 -13.78 4.16 -0.40
N ARG A 184 -14.43 3.06 -0.80
CA ARG A 184 -14.71 1.94 0.11
C ARG A 184 -13.44 1.25 0.62
N PRO A 185 -12.48 0.82 -0.23
CA PRO A 185 -11.23 0.22 0.25
C PRO A 185 -10.39 1.20 1.07
N LEU A 186 -10.27 2.46 0.63
CA LEU A 186 -9.55 3.49 1.38
C LEU A 186 -10.15 3.75 2.75
N GLY A 187 -11.48 3.83 2.85
CA GLY A 187 -12.16 4.01 4.14
C GLY A 187 -11.92 2.85 5.11
N ARG A 188 -11.85 1.60 4.61
CA ARG A 188 -11.53 0.43 5.41
C ARG A 188 -10.09 0.44 5.91
N LEU A 189 -9.13 0.77 5.04
CA LEU A 189 -7.73 0.93 5.42
C LEU A 189 -7.55 2.06 6.46
N GLN A 190 -8.23 3.19 6.27
CA GLN A 190 -8.19 4.31 7.20
C GLN A 190 -8.77 3.95 8.57
N SER A 191 -9.90 3.23 8.61
CA SER A 191 -10.50 2.79 9.88
C SER A 191 -9.62 1.77 10.60
N ALA A 192 -9.02 0.82 9.86
CA ALA A 192 -8.09 -0.15 10.42
C ALA A 192 -6.82 0.51 10.95
N SER A 193 -6.25 1.48 10.22
CA SER A 193 -5.10 2.24 10.67
C SER A 193 -5.39 2.99 11.98
N ARG A 194 -6.58 3.60 12.11
CA ARG A 194 -7.01 4.23 13.36
C ARG A 194 -7.18 3.22 14.50
N ALA A 195 -7.72 2.03 14.20
CA ALA A 195 -7.87 0.98 15.21
C ALA A 195 -6.52 0.51 15.74
N VAL A 196 -5.53 0.27 14.86
CA VAL A 196 -4.15 -0.08 15.25
C VAL A 196 -3.52 1.05 16.08
N ALA A 197 -3.69 2.32 15.68
CA ALA A 197 -3.21 3.47 16.45
C ALA A 197 -3.84 3.60 17.85
N GLN A 198 -5.06 3.08 18.04
CA GLN A 198 -5.74 2.99 19.34
C GLN A 198 -5.36 1.73 20.15
N GLY A 199 -4.44 0.90 19.64
CA GLY A 199 -3.98 -0.32 20.28
C GLY A 199 -4.78 -1.57 19.97
N ILE A 200 -5.74 -1.52 19.03
CA ILE A 200 -6.50 -2.67 18.55
C ILE A 200 -5.73 -3.29 17.36
N THR A 201 -4.76 -4.13 17.67
CA THR A 201 -3.81 -4.68 16.68
C THR A 201 -4.30 -5.95 15.99
N GLU A 202 -5.41 -6.52 16.43
CA GLU A 202 -6.01 -7.74 15.83
C GLU A 202 -6.76 -7.47 14.54
N THR A 203 -6.94 -6.19 14.17
CA THR A 203 -7.68 -5.78 12.97
C THR A 203 -6.94 -6.25 11.71
N ARG A 204 -7.65 -6.98 10.82
CA ARG A 204 -7.14 -7.42 9.52
C ARG A 204 -8.05 -6.88 8.41
N VAL A 205 -7.44 -6.40 7.35
CA VAL A 205 -8.13 -5.68 6.26
C VAL A 205 -8.22 -6.51 4.98
N SER A 206 -7.25 -7.38 4.72
CA SER A 206 -7.17 -8.17 3.48
C SER A 206 -8.44 -8.99 3.20
N GLN A 207 -9.06 -9.59 4.22
CA GLN A 207 -10.31 -10.34 4.08
C GLN A 207 -11.49 -9.45 3.63
N SER A 208 -11.52 -8.21 4.07
CA SER A 208 -12.60 -7.26 3.76
C SER A 208 -12.47 -6.62 2.37
N ILE A 209 -11.26 -6.62 1.78
CA ILE A 209 -10.92 -5.96 0.51
C ILE A 209 -10.83 -6.95 -0.68
N GLY A 210 -11.09 -8.24 -0.48
CA GLY A 210 -10.82 -9.34 -1.43
C GLY A 210 -11.32 -9.18 -2.87
N HIS A 211 -12.36 -8.35 -3.14
CA HIS A 211 -12.88 -8.07 -4.50
C HIS A 211 -12.42 -6.73 -5.08
N SER A 212 -11.55 -6.01 -4.37
CA SER A 212 -11.01 -4.72 -4.82
C SER A 212 -9.90 -4.89 -5.87
N PRO A 213 -9.48 -3.83 -6.56
CA PRO A 213 -8.30 -3.85 -7.42
C PRO A 213 -7.07 -4.42 -6.71
N TRP A 214 -6.19 -5.07 -7.48
CA TRP A 214 -5.02 -5.77 -6.96
C TRP A 214 -4.11 -4.88 -6.09
N GLU A 215 -3.97 -3.61 -6.46
CA GLU A 215 -3.18 -2.64 -5.71
C GLU A 215 -3.71 -2.44 -4.28
N PHE A 216 -5.01 -2.45 -4.09
CA PHE A 216 -5.61 -2.38 -2.75
C PHE A 216 -5.48 -3.70 -1.98
N GLN A 217 -5.50 -4.84 -2.68
CA GLN A 217 -5.26 -6.13 -2.04
C GLN A 217 -3.83 -6.24 -1.54
N GLN A 218 -2.85 -5.79 -2.34
CA GLN A 218 -1.45 -5.75 -1.94
C GLN A 218 -1.25 -4.80 -0.75
N LEU A 219 -1.79 -3.58 -0.83
CA LEU A 219 -1.70 -2.61 0.27
C LEU A 219 -2.35 -3.13 1.56
N ALA A 220 -3.45 -3.89 1.46
CA ALA A 220 -4.08 -4.53 2.60
C ALA A 220 -3.22 -5.63 3.21
N ALA A 221 -2.54 -6.44 2.37
CA ALA A 221 -1.61 -7.47 2.84
C ALA A 221 -0.39 -6.84 3.54
N ASP A 222 0.19 -5.79 2.97
CA ASP A 222 1.31 -5.05 3.57
C ASP A 222 0.89 -4.42 4.90
N PHE A 223 -0.33 -3.88 4.98
CA PHE A 223 -0.90 -3.36 6.22
C PHE A 223 -1.08 -4.45 7.28
N ASP A 224 -1.64 -5.62 6.91
CA ASP A 224 -1.85 -6.73 7.83
C ASP A 224 -0.51 -7.28 8.37
N ASN A 225 0.53 -7.37 7.52
CA ASN A 225 1.90 -7.73 7.94
C ASN A 225 2.48 -6.72 8.94
N MET A 226 2.30 -5.42 8.67
CA MET A 226 2.73 -4.36 9.60
C MET A 226 1.98 -4.46 10.94
N ALA A 227 0.66 -4.67 10.90
CA ALA A 227 -0.16 -4.82 12.12
C ALA A 227 0.27 -6.05 12.94
N GLU A 228 0.61 -7.16 12.29
CA GLU A 228 1.13 -8.37 12.94
C GLU A 228 2.49 -8.12 13.61
N GLN A 229 3.41 -7.42 12.94
CA GLN A 229 4.69 -7.04 13.53
C GLN A 229 4.51 -6.13 14.76
N ILE A 230 3.63 -5.12 14.68
CA ILE A 230 3.32 -4.25 15.82
C ILE A 230 2.72 -5.05 16.97
N GLN A 231 1.79 -5.96 16.68
CA GLN A 231 1.20 -6.84 17.68
C GLN A 231 2.27 -7.68 18.38
N GLY A 232 3.16 -8.32 17.60
CA GLY A 232 4.28 -9.10 18.14
C GLY A 232 5.18 -8.28 19.06
N LEU A 233 5.54 -7.05 18.67
CA LEU A 233 6.35 -6.15 19.50
C LEU A 233 5.65 -5.77 20.81
N ILE A 234 4.35 -5.47 20.77
CA ILE A 234 3.56 -5.15 21.97
C ILE A 234 3.46 -6.36 22.90
N GLU A 235 3.25 -7.55 22.38
CA GLU A 235 3.18 -8.79 23.17
C GLU A 235 4.52 -9.10 23.82
N GLU A 236 5.62 -8.94 23.07
CA GLU A 236 6.98 -9.11 23.62
C GLU A 236 7.26 -8.09 24.73
N GLN A 237 6.90 -6.82 24.52
CA GLN A 237 7.04 -5.78 25.54
C GLN A 237 6.20 -6.09 26.80
N ARG A 238 4.95 -6.51 26.64
CA ARG A 238 4.08 -6.90 27.77
C ARG A 238 4.65 -8.08 28.54
N LYS A 239 5.17 -9.08 27.83
CA LYS A 239 5.82 -10.25 28.44
C LYS A 239 7.03 -9.82 29.24
N LEU A 240 7.87 -8.94 28.68
CA LEU A 240 9.05 -8.39 29.34
C LEU A 240 8.67 -7.67 30.65
N VAL A 241 7.69 -6.74 30.62
CA VAL A 241 7.23 -6.02 31.80
C VAL A 241 6.66 -6.95 32.87
N ARG A 242 5.90 -7.98 32.48
CA ARG A 242 5.35 -8.97 33.41
C ARG A 242 6.46 -9.78 34.09
N THR A 243 7.43 -10.25 33.31
CA THR A 243 8.58 -11.00 33.82
C THR A 243 9.41 -10.14 34.76
N LEU A 244 9.71 -8.89 34.37
CA LEU A 244 10.40 -7.92 35.22
C LEU A 244 9.71 -7.75 36.56
N SER A 245 8.39 -7.56 36.57
CA SER A 245 7.62 -7.37 37.79
C SER A 245 7.72 -8.60 38.72
N HIS A 246 7.75 -9.78 38.14
CA HIS A 246 7.86 -11.02 38.88
C HIS A 246 9.27 -11.22 39.48
N GLU A 247 10.31 -10.97 38.66
CA GLU A 247 11.72 -11.13 39.05
C GLU A 247 12.16 -10.09 40.09
N LEU A 248 11.61 -8.86 40.09
CA LEU A 248 11.84 -7.84 41.11
C LEU A 248 11.09 -8.11 42.41
N LYS A 249 9.90 -8.71 42.36
CA LYS A 249 9.09 -9.00 43.53
C LYS A 249 9.77 -9.99 44.47
N THR A 250 10.47 -10.97 43.95
CA THR A 250 11.11 -12.03 44.71
C THR A 250 12.23 -11.49 45.61
N PRO A 251 13.26 -10.78 45.12
CA PRO A 251 14.30 -10.21 46.00
C PRO A 251 13.74 -9.15 46.98
N LEU A 252 12.76 -8.33 46.52
CA LEU A 252 12.10 -7.36 47.40
C LEU A 252 11.42 -8.03 48.61
N THR A 253 10.72 -9.15 48.38
CA THR A 253 10.08 -9.92 49.44
C THR A 253 11.11 -10.53 50.40
N ARG A 254 12.25 -11.04 49.86
CA ARG A 254 13.35 -11.57 50.69
C ARG A 254 14.03 -10.48 51.47
N GLN A 255 14.27 -9.30 50.90
CA GLN A 255 14.79 -8.13 51.58
C GLN A 255 13.88 -7.72 52.74
N ALA A 256 12.58 -7.57 52.51
CA ALA A 256 11.58 -7.23 53.53
C ALA A 256 11.56 -8.26 54.66
N LEU A 257 11.63 -9.56 54.32
CA LEU A 257 11.70 -10.61 55.33
C LEU A 257 13.01 -10.52 56.15
N ALA A 258 14.16 -10.32 55.53
CA ALA A 258 15.45 -10.17 56.21
C ALA A 258 15.45 -8.97 57.16
N LEU A 259 14.90 -7.83 56.73
CA LEU A 259 14.73 -6.65 57.60
C LEU A 259 13.77 -6.91 58.77
N HIS A 260 12.67 -7.63 58.49
CA HIS A 260 11.73 -8.02 59.57
C HIS A 260 12.39 -8.91 60.61
N LEU A 261 13.14 -9.93 60.16
CA LEU A 261 13.88 -10.82 61.07
C LEU A 261 14.98 -10.06 61.85
N ALA A 262 15.69 -9.14 61.20
CA ALA A 262 16.68 -8.29 61.84
C ALA A 262 16.10 -7.41 62.96
N SER A 263 14.83 -6.97 62.81
CA SER A 263 14.14 -6.12 63.78
C SER A 263 13.55 -6.89 64.98
N HIS A 264 13.39 -8.22 64.84
CA HIS A 264 12.75 -9.07 65.86
C HIS A 264 13.75 -10.03 66.55
N THR A 265 15.03 -10.02 66.20
CA THR A 265 16.05 -10.83 66.88
C THR A 265 16.79 -10.00 67.96
N ASP A 266 16.94 -10.59 69.14
CA ASP A 266 17.71 -9.99 70.24
C ASP A 266 19.21 -10.31 70.13
N VAL A 267 19.59 -11.27 69.32
CA VAL A 267 20.98 -11.72 69.11
C VAL A 267 21.70 -10.80 68.14
N ALA A 268 22.68 -10.04 68.60
CA ALA A 268 23.40 -9.05 67.80
C ALA A 268 24.06 -9.67 66.54
N GLN A 269 24.57 -10.88 66.63
CA GLN A 269 25.24 -11.57 65.56
C GLN A 269 24.22 -12.00 64.46
N GLU A 270 23.04 -12.50 64.83
CA GLU A 270 21.97 -12.84 63.90
C GLU A 270 21.41 -11.60 63.22
N ARG A 271 21.24 -10.51 63.98
CA ARG A 271 20.81 -9.21 63.44
C ARG A 271 21.74 -8.75 62.31
N THR A 272 23.05 -8.82 62.52
CA THR A 272 24.05 -8.44 61.54
C THR A 272 23.95 -9.34 60.29
N GLN A 273 23.76 -10.63 60.48
CA GLN A 273 23.61 -11.56 59.33
C GLN A 273 22.38 -11.23 58.49
N TRP A 274 21.24 -10.89 59.14
CA TRP A 274 20.02 -10.52 58.39
C TRP A 274 20.18 -9.17 57.68
N LEU A 275 20.87 -8.19 58.26
CA LEU A 275 21.17 -6.91 57.60
C LEU A 275 22.07 -7.09 56.38
N VAL A 276 23.12 -7.89 56.51
CA VAL A 276 23.99 -8.25 55.36
C VAL A 276 23.20 -8.92 54.28
N ARG A 277 22.25 -9.81 54.61
CA ARG A 277 21.40 -10.47 53.66
C ARG A 277 20.44 -9.51 52.97
N ALA A 278 19.85 -8.55 53.69
CA ALA A 278 19.03 -7.51 53.13
C ALA A 278 19.79 -6.59 52.16
N GLU A 279 21.05 -6.27 52.50
CA GLU A 279 21.96 -5.50 51.64
C GLU A 279 22.32 -6.25 50.37
N GLN A 280 22.61 -7.55 50.47
CA GLN A 280 22.85 -8.41 49.32
C GLN A 280 21.66 -8.46 48.36
N GLU A 281 20.41 -8.59 48.83
CA GLU A 281 19.22 -8.59 48.01
C GLU A 281 19.03 -7.21 47.34
N ALA A 282 19.37 -6.09 48.01
CA ALA A 282 19.37 -4.75 47.40
C ALA A 282 20.39 -4.62 46.26
N GLN A 283 21.64 -5.05 46.51
CA GLN A 283 22.67 -5.03 45.46
C GLN A 283 22.31 -5.89 44.23
N LEU A 284 21.64 -7.02 44.46
CA LEU A 284 21.12 -7.86 43.38
C LEU A 284 20.07 -7.10 42.55
N MET A 285 19.15 -6.37 43.21
CA MET A 285 18.14 -5.55 42.50
C MET A 285 18.79 -4.42 41.69
N ASP A 286 19.77 -3.73 42.24
CA ASP A 286 20.50 -2.67 41.53
C ASP A 286 21.20 -3.21 40.31
N SER A 287 21.91 -4.33 40.40
CA SER A 287 22.55 -5.00 39.25
C SER A 287 21.52 -5.42 38.18
N MET A 288 20.35 -5.88 38.61
CA MET A 288 19.27 -6.24 37.68
C MET A 288 18.76 -5.01 36.93
N ILE A 289 18.50 -3.90 37.63
CA ILE A 289 18.04 -2.64 37.04
C ILE A 289 19.06 -2.12 36.05
N GLU A 290 20.37 -2.14 36.35
CA GLU A 290 21.44 -1.72 35.45
C GLU A 290 21.41 -2.54 34.14
N LYS A 291 21.28 -3.87 34.23
CA LYS A 291 21.18 -4.75 33.05
C LYS A 291 19.93 -4.52 32.22
N ILE A 292 18.81 -4.20 32.85
CA ILE A 292 17.57 -3.85 32.17
C ILE A 292 17.73 -2.53 31.40
N LEU A 293 18.35 -1.52 32.04
CA LEU A 293 18.61 -0.23 31.40
C LEU A 293 19.59 -0.39 30.22
N GLU A 294 20.63 -1.24 30.37
CA GLU A 294 21.55 -1.56 29.31
C GLU A 294 20.81 -2.23 28.12
N LEU A 295 20.02 -3.27 28.38
CA LEU A 295 19.21 -3.93 27.36
C LEU A 295 18.23 -2.98 26.67
N SER A 296 17.59 -2.09 27.44
CA SER A 296 16.67 -1.08 26.93
C SER A 296 17.38 -0.08 25.99
N ARG A 297 18.58 0.38 26.37
CA ARG A 297 19.41 1.27 25.53
C ARG A 297 19.81 0.58 24.23
N LEU A 298 20.24 -0.69 24.30
CA LEU A 298 20.62 -1.47 23.13
C LEU A 298 19.46 -1.71 22.15
N ARG A 299 18.22 -1.85 22.65
CA ARG A 299 17.02 -2.00 21.82
C ARG A 299 16.54 -0.70 21.20
N SER A 300 16.95 0.44 21.72
CA SER A 300 16.59 1.75 21.17
C SER A 300 17.15 1.93 19.75
N LEU A 301 16.34 2.55 18.88
CA LEU A 301 16.76 2.97 17.54
C LEU A 301 17.85 4.07 17.56
N HIS A 302 17.94 4.82 18.68
CA HIS A 302 18.87 5.95 18.86
C HIS A 302 20.04 5.57 19.77
N CYS A 303 20.42 4.28 19.82
CA CYS A 303 21.65 3.88 20.53
C CYS A 303 22.86 4.31 19.70
N ASP A 304 23.57 5.33 20.16
CA ASP A 304 24.81 5.81 19.53
C ASP A 304 25.93 4.77 19.76
N VAL A 305 26.20 3.94 18.77
CA VAL A 305 27.30 2.98 18.76
C VAL A 305 28.48 3.61 18.03
N VAL A 306 29.62 3.72 18.72
CA VAL A 306 30.83 4.33 18.15
C VAL A 306 31.71 3.25 17.58
N LEU A 307 31.47 2.85 16.34
CA LEU A 307 32.27 1.83 15.64
C LEU A 307 33.63 2.38 15.23
N GLN A 308 34.68 1.93 15.88
CA GLN A 308 36.08 2.28 15.61
C GLN A 308 36.88 1.07 15.17
N PRO A 309 38.01 1.25 14.44
CA PRO A 309 38.97 0.18 14.20
C PRO A 309 39.49 -0.35 15.54
N LEU A 310 39.33 -1.64 15.78
CA LEU A 310 39.71 -2.31 17.03
C LEU A 310 40.59 -3.54 16.74
N ASP A 311 41.75 -3.57 17.32
CA ASP A 311 42.59 -4.76 17.37
C ASP A 311 42.01 -5.74 18.39
N VAL A 312 41.44 -6.82 17.88
CA VAL A 312 40.70 -7.81 18.68
C VAL A 312 41.63 -8.53 19.64
N GLN A 313 42.86 -8.92 19.20
CA GLN A 313 43.75 -9.68 20.06
C GLN A 313 44.31 -8.85 21.20
N ALA A 314 44.75 -7.62 20.92
CA ALA A 314 45.26 -6.71 21.95
C ALA A 314 44.14 -6.41 22.97
N TYR A 315 42.91 -6.18 22.48
CA TYR A 315 41.77 -5.89 23.35
C TYR A 315 41.38 -7.08 24.24
N LEU A 316 41.24 -8.29 23.66
CA LEU A 316 40.88 -9.49 24.42
C LEU A 316 41.92 -9.87 25.43
N SER A 317 43.23 -9.76 25.07
CA SER A 317 44.33 -10.00 26.02
C SER A 317 44.22 -9.08 27.24
N GLN A 318 43.97 -7.79 27.03
CA GLN A 318 43.79 -6.82 28.11
C GLN A 318 42.56 -7.17 28.95
N GLN A 319 41.41 -7.44 28.37
CA GLN A 319 40.17 -7.75 29.09
C GLN A 319 40.24 -9.05 29.88
N THR A 320 40.87 -10.09 29.34
CA THR A 320 41.07 -11.36 30.06
C THR A 320 41.97 -11.20 31.28
N GLU A 321 43.05 -10.38 31.18
CA GLU A 321 43.90 -10.09 32.34
C GLU A 321 43.16 -9.26 33.41
N GLN A 322 42.32 -8.30 33.00
CA GLN A 322 41.47 -7.50 33.93
C GLN A 322 40.42 -8.36 34.63
N PHE A 323 39.93 -9.42 33.98
CA PHE A 323 38.91 -10.31 34.54
C PHE A 323 39.52 -11.35 35.53
N ARG A 324 40.84 -11.69 35.46
CA ARG A 324 41.50 -12.72 36.31
C ARG A 324 41.23 -12.57 37.83
N PRO A 325 41.23 -11.36 38.43
CA PRO A 325 40.95 -11.20 39.85
C PRO A 325 39.54 -11.64 40.28
N HIS A 326 38.59 -11.79 39.33
CA HIS A 326 37.24 -12.20 39.63
C HIS A 326 37.03 -13.72 39.61
N LEU A 327 38.09 -14.49 39.27
CA LEU A 327 38.06 -15.95 39.24
C LEU A 327 38.19 -16.51 40.67
N GLN A 328 37.56 -17.65 40.91
CA GLN A 328 37.82 -18.44 42.08
C GLN A 328 39.21 -19.11 41.99
N PRO A 329 39.86 -19.45 43.08
CA PRO A 329 41.21 -20.03 43.08
C PRO A 329 41.34 -21.33 42.24
N THR A 330 40.24 -22.02 42.05
CA THR A 330 40.15 -23.28 41.32
C THR A 330 39.83 -23.14 39.84
N GLN A 331 39.42 -21.92 39.42
CA GLN A 331 39.05 -21.61 38.06
C GLN A 331 40.24 -21.10 37.23
N GLN A 332 40.28 -21.43 35.96
CA GLN A 332 41.37 -21.01 35.06
C GLN A 332 40.77 -20.24 33.87
N LEU A 333 41.40 -19.12 33.48
CA LEU A 333 41.10 -18.37 32.27
C LEU A 333 42.32 -18.37 31.35
N ARG A 334 42.11 -18.85 30.11
CA ARG A 334 43.14 -18.92 29.07
C ARG A 334 42.74 -18.07 27.87
N PHE A 335 43.66 -17.26 27.38
CA PHE A 335 43.53 -16.59 26.12
C PHE A 335 44.44 -17.25 25.08
N VAL A 336 43.89 -17.62 23.91
CA VAL A 336 44.59 -18.28 22.82
C VAL A 336 44.48 -17.39 21.58
N PRO A 337 45.50 -16.56 21.29
CA PRO A 337 45.50 -15.71 20.10
C PRO A 337 45.68 -16.55 18.82
N SER A 338 45.10 -16.11 17.70
CA SER A 338 45.25 -16.77 16.41
C SER A 338 46.62 -16.55 15.77
N GLY A 339 47.39 -15.57 16.26
CA GLY A 339 48.69 -15.18 15.69
C GLY A 339 48.60 -14.39 14.37
N GLN A 340 47.42 -13.95 13.97
CA GLN A 340 47.17 -13.11 12.78
C GLN A 340 46.61 -11.76 13.20
N ASP A 341 46.84 -10.73 12.39
CA ASP A 341 46.22 -9.42 12.61
C ASP A 341 44.72 -9.52 12.41
N GLU A 342 43.96 -9.26 13.46
CA GLU A 342 42.50 -9.36 13.50
C GLU A 342 41.89 -8.03 13.92
N TRP A 343 41.44 -7.26 12.92
CA TRP A 343 40.79 -5.99 13.11
C TRP A 343 39.32 -6.10 12.77
N ILE A 344 38.48 -5.47 13.62
CA ILE A 344 37.05 -5.29 13.37
C ILE A 344 36.69 -3.81 13.50
N ARG A 345 35.53 -3.41 12.97
CA ARG A 345 34.89 -2.16 13.37
C ARG A 345 34.00 -2.45 14.57
N GLY A 346 34.42 -2.06 15.75
CA GLY A 346 33.73 -2.38 16.98
C GLY A 346 33.69 -1.21 17.96
N ASP A 347 32.74 -1.29 18.87
CA ASP A 347 32.65 -0.39 20.02
C ASP A 347 33.30 -1.06 21.22
N ARG A 348 34.31 -0.38 21.83
CA ARG A 348 35.08 -0.93 22.96
C ARG A 348 34.19 -1.20 24.18
N VAL A 349 33.20 -0.34 24.45
CA VAL A 349 32.30 -0.48 25.60
C VAL A 349 31.40 -1.70 25.40
N LEU A 350 30.80 -1.83 24.21
CA LEU A 350 29.94 -2.97 23.90
C LEU A 350 30.72 -4.30 23.89
N LEU A 351 31.92 -4.32 23.33
CA LEU A 351 32.72 -5.53 23.34
C LEU A 351 33.16 -5.90 24.76
N GLY A 352 33.47 -4.92 25.61
CA GLY A 352 33.74 -5.14 27.04
C GLY A 352 32.52 -5.75 27.75
N SER A 353 31.34 -5.18 27.58
CA SER A 353 30.08 -5.72 28.15
C SER A 353 29.81 -7.16 27.68
N ILE A 354 30.04 -7.44 26.36
CA ILE A 354 29.91 -8.80 25.81
C ILE A 354 30.83 -9.77 26.58
N LEU A 355 32.09 -9.45 26.70
CA LEU A 355 33.05 -10.32 27.37
C LEU A 355 32.75 -10.51 28.85
N ASP A 356 32.43 -9.45 29.56
CA ASP A 356 32.03 -9.49 30.99
C ASP A 356 30.82 -10.40 31.20
N ASN A 357 29.82 -10.32 30.34
CA ASN A 357 28.63 -11.18 30.41
C ASN A 357 29.01 -12.66 30.11
N LEU A 358 29.83 -12.94 29.08
CA LEU A 358 30.19 -14.29 28.73
C LEU A 358 31.12 -14.92 29.80
N LEU A 359 32.13 -14.20 30.27
CA LEU A 359 33.05 -14.68 31.30
C LEU A 359 32.33 -14.87 32.65
N THR A 360 31.47 -13.93 33.03
CA THR A 360 30.64 -14.06 34.24
C THR A 360 29.70 -15.26 34.17
N ASN A 361 29.12 -15.54 33.00
CA ASN A 361 28.31 -16.75 32.80
C ASN A 361 29.15 -18.02 32.95
N ALA A 362 30.30 -18.08 32.31
CA ALA A 362 31.18 -19.24 32.41
C ALA A 362 31.63 -19.50 33.87
N THR A 363 32.04 -18.46 34.62
CA THR A 363 32.44 -18.62 36.04
C THR A 363 31.31 -19.12 36.92
N LYS A 364 30.03 -18.75 36.63
CA LYS A 364 28.85 -19.13 37.43
C LYS A 364 28.35 -20.53 37.13
N TYR A 365 28.40 -20.94 35.86
CA TYR A 365 27.66 -22.11 35.39
C TYR A 365 28.55 -23.30 34.99
N ALA A 366 29.83 -23.07 34.72
CA ALA A 366 30.73 -24.18 34.37
C ALA A 366 31.21 -25.00 35.59
N GLY A 367 31.03 -24.51 36.80
CA GLY A 367 31.40 -25.20 38.04
C GLY A 367 32.57 -24.59 38.79
N GLU A 368 32.88 -25.18 39.96
CA GLU A 368 33.94 -24.68 40.85
C GLU A 368 35.36 -24.90 40.30
N GLN A 369 35.53 -25.94 39.49
CA GLN A 369 36.81 -26.30 38.85
C GLN A 369 36.61 -26.26 37.34
N CYS A 370 36.61 -25.06 36.74
CA CYS A 370 36.41 -24.91 35.31
C CYS A 370 37.58 -24.21 34.63
N CYS A 371 37.74 -24.54 33.34
CA CYS A 371 38.69 -23.91 32.45
C CYS A 371 37.92 -23.12 31.38
N ILE A 372 38.00 -21.80 31.45
CA ILE A 372 37.40 -20.90 30.47
C ILE A 372 38.44 -20.55 29.45
N THR A 373 38.16 -20.75 28.16
CA THR A 373 39.09 -20.44 27.06
C THR A 373 38.45 -19.38 26.18
N VAL A 374 39.16 -18.28 25.98
CA VAL A 374 38.85 -17.25 24.98
C VAL A 374 39.84 -17.41 23.83
N MET A 375 39.34 -17.56 22.61
CA MET A 375 40.20 -17.68 21.43
C MET A 375 39.67 -16.81 20.30
N THR A 376 40.56 -16.47 19.39
CA THR A 376 40.23 -15.79 18.15
C THR A 376 40.59 -16.66 16.96
N LYS A 377 39.80 -16.53 15.88
CA LYS A 377 40.03 -17.21 14.62
C LYS A 377 39.60 -16.34 13.46
N LYS A 378 40.53 -16.09 12.54
CA LYS A 378 40.18 -15.45 11.26
C LYS A 378 39.81 -16.53 10.26
N GLN A 379 38.59 -16.44 9.74
CA GLN A 379 38.08 -17.37 8.73
C GLN A 379 37.38 -16.58 7.63
N ASP A 380 37.86 -16.74 6.40
CA ASP A 380 37.38 -16.01 5.22
C ASP A 380 37.43 -14.48 5.42
N ARG A 381 36.27 -13.82 5.46
CA ARG A 381 36.13 -12.37 5.69
C ARG A 381 35.57 -12.04 7.08
N GLN A 382 35.68 -12.97 8.03
CA GLN A 382 35.18 -12.80 9.38
C GLN A 382 36.24 -13.03 10.43
N VAL A 383 36.21 -12.26 11.50
CA VAL A 383 36.88 -12.52 12.76
C VAL A 383 35.90 -13.17 13.70
N LYS A 384 36.24 -14.36 14.20
CA LYS A 384 35.46 -15.08 15.19
C LYS A 384 36.14 -14.94 16.54
N ILE A 385 35.39 -14.51 17.55
CA ILE A 385 35.75 -14.55 18.97
C ILE A 385 34.96 -15.70 19.57
N ILE A 386 35.66 -16.64 20.18
CA ILE A 386 35.08 -17.87 20.71
C ILE A 386 35.36 -17.89 22.22
N VAL A 387 34.33 -18.00 23.00
CA VAL A 387 34.38 -18.17 24.47
C VAL A 387 33.82 -19.55 24.77
N MET A 388 34.61 -20.42 25.37
CA MET A 388 34.22 -21.80 25.70
C MET A 388 34.53 -22.09 27.17
N ASP A 389 33.68 -22.87 27.78
CA ASP A 389 33.88 -23.46 29.10
C ASP A 389 33.85 -24.99 29.01
N ASP A 390 34.29 -25.67 30.06
CA ASP A 390 34.25 -27.12 30.23
C ASP A 390 33.17 -27.58 31.20
N GLY A 391 32.10 -26.77 31.33
CA GLY A 391 30.94 -27.03 32.18
C GLY A 391 29.95 -28.05 31.60
N PRO A 392 28.78 -28.21 32.21
CA PRO A 392 27.78 -29.19 31.77
C PRO A 392 27.12 -28.85 30.43
N GLY A 393 27.35 -27.66 29.87
CA GLY A 393 26.69 -27.20 28.66
C GLY A 393 25.18 -26.90 28.86
N VAL A 394 24.46 -26.84 27.74
CA VAL A 394 23.05 -26.53 27.69
C VAL A 394 22.34 -27.56 26.80
N ASP A 395 21.12 -27.97 27.11
CA ASP A 395 20.32 -28.86 26.27
C ASP A 395 20.24 -28.31 24.82
N SER A 396 20.46 -29.17 23.83
CA SER A 396 20.53 -28.78 22.42
C SER A 396 19.26 -28.07 21.93
N GLU A 397 18.09 -28.40 22.47
CA GLU A 397 16.81 -27.74 22.16
C GLU A 397 16.70 -26.34 22.73
N GLN A 398 17.54 -26.00 23.70
CA GLN A 398 17.52 -24.72 24.43
C GLN A 398 18.59 -23.74 23.93
N LEU A 399 19.53 -24.15 23.06
CA LEU A 399 20.65 -23.35 22.59
C LEU A 399 20.24 -22.02 21.91
N GLU A 400 19.12 -21.98 21.21
CA GLU A 400 18.57 -20.73 20.68
C GLU A 400 17.82 -19.91 21.74
N ALA A 401 17.21 -20.60 22.70
CA ALA A 401 16.40 -19.96 23.72
C ALA A 401 17.22 -19.22 24.78
N ILE A 402 18.47 -19.61 25.02
CA ILE A 402 19.36 -18.98 26.03
C ILE A 402 19.65 -17.50 25.74
N PHE A 403 19.48 -17.03 24.51
CA PHE A 403 19.62 -15.62 24.12
C PHE A 403 18.37 -14.80 24.37
N ARG A 404 17.23 -15.43 24.72
CA ARG A 404 16.00 -14.70 25.05
C ARG A 404 16.12 -14.06 26.43
N PRO A 405 15.65 -12.81 26.62
CA PRO A 405 15.66 -12.17 27.92
C PRO A 405 14.92 -12.99 28.97
N PHE A 406 15.48 -13.05 30.18
CA PHE A 406 14.96 -13.80 31.33
C PHE A 406 14.83 -15.31 31.14
N TYR A 407 15.44 -15.88 30.09
CA TYR A 407 15.49 -17.31 29.93
C TYR A 407 16.53 -17.92 30.87
N GLN A 408 16.12 -18.94 31.59
CA GLN A 408 16.96 -19.74 32.49
C GLN A 408 16.68 -21.22 32.23
N THR A 409 17.71 -22.05 32.23
CA THR A 409 17.56 -23.50 32.15
C THR A 409 17.15 -24.06 33.49
N MET A 410 16.52 -25.26 33.52
CA MET A 410 16.08 -25.89 34.78
C MET A 410 17.24 -26.13 35.75
N SER A 411 18.44 -26.37 35.26
CA SER A 411 19.67 -26.54 36.05
C SER A 411 20.12 -25.22 36.69
N THR A 412 19.82 -24.07 36.12
CA THR A 412 20.20 -22.74 36.63
C THR A 412 19.17 -22.14 37.59
N LEU A 413 17.92 -22.62 37.56
CA LEU A 413 16.87 -22.21 38.51
C LEU A 413 17.19 -22.56 39.97
N SER A 414 18.00 -23.59 40.20
CA SER A 414 18.46 -23.98 41.54
C SER A 414 19.63 -23.15 42.07
N SER A 415 20.41 -22.52 41.21
CA SER A 415 21.51 -21.63 41.54
C SER A 415 21.01 -20.18 41.51
N ARG A 416 20.97 -19.52 42.69
CA ARG A 416 20.43 -18.14 42.95
C ARG A 416 21.18 -17.00 42.23
N HIS A 417 21.86 -17.20 41.10
CA HIS A 417 22.93 -16.30 40.65
C HIS A 417 22.77 -15.67 39.31
N GLY A 418 21.58 -15.63 38.70
CA GLY A 418 21.46 -14.94 37.40
C GLY A 418 20.02 -14.65 37.00
N TYR A 419 19.78 -13.57 36.25
CA TYR A 419 18.45 -13.14 35.81
C TYR A 419 18.13 -13.52 34.38
N GLY A 420 19.03 -14.22 33.67
CA GLY A 420 18.82 -14.57 32.26
C GLY A 420 18.90 -13.38 31.30
N LEU A 421 19.58 -12.28 31.70
CA LEU A 421 19.71 -11.08 30.87
C LEU A 421 21.07 -11.02 30.13
N GLY A 422 22.11 -11.68 30.65
CA GLY A 422 23.50 -11.54 30.13
C GLY A 422 23.62 -11.91 28.66
N LEU A 423 23.13 -13.10 28.25
CA LEU A 423 23.24 -13.56 26.86
C LEU A 423 22.33 -12.75 25.91
N SER A 424 21.20 -12.22 26.36
CA SER A 424 20.39 -11.31 25.55
C SER A 424 21.08 -9.96 25.32
N ILE A 425 21.84 -9.46 26.28
CA ILE A 425 22.71 -8.28 26.11
C ILE A 425 23.81 -8.57 25.13
N VAL A 426 24.45 -9.75 25.20
CA VAL A 426 25.45 -10.19 24.24
C VAL A 426 24.88 -10.18 22.83
N GLN A 427 23.72 -10.79 22.60
CA GLN A 427 23.09 -10.85 21.29
C GLN A 427 22.82 -9.44 20.74
N GLN A 428 22.18 -8.57 21.52
CA GLN A 428 21.86 -7.22 21.08
C GLN A 428 23.12 -6.37 20.81
N SER A 429 24.17 -6.52 21.64
CA SER A 429 25.43 -5.80 21.45
C SER A 429 26.15 -6.25 20.18
N VAL A 430 26.17 -7.56 19.90
CA VAL A 430 26.75 -8.13 18.68
C VAL A 430 25.99 -7.67 17.43
N GLU A 431 24.66 -7.68 17.46
CA GLU A 431 23.81 -7.19 16.37
C GLU A 431 24.04 -5.69 16.11
N LYS A 432 24.18 -4.86 17.15
CA LYS A 432 24.52 -3.44 17.03
C LYS A 432 25.88 -3.18 16.39
N MET A 433 26.81 -4.12 16.55
CA MET A 433 28.14 -4.10 15.91
C MET A 433 28.14 -4.83 14.55
N HIS A 434 26.97 -5.11 13.96
CA HIS A 434 26.83 -5.84 12.68
C HIS A 434 27.45 -7.24 12.67
N GLY A 435 27.53 -7.87 13.83
CA GLY A 435 28.01 -9.24 14.01
C GLY A 435 26.87 -10.24 14.10
N HIS A 436 27.26 -11.50 14.30
CA HIS A 436 26.37 -12.62 14.56
C HIS A 436 26.86 -13.42 15.76
N VAL A 437 25.97 -13.93 16.62
CA VAL A 437 26.27 -14.78 17.74
C VAL A 437 25.62 -16.14 17.58
N SER A 438 26.32 -17.19 17.92
CA SER A 438 25.80 -18.57 17.98
C SER A 438 26.36 -19.30 19.20
N ALA A 439 25.62 -20.31 19.65
CA ALA A 439 26.02 -21.18 20.74
C ALA A 439 25.95 -22.63 20.30
N GLU A 440 26.88 -23.44 20.77
CA GLU A 440 26.93 -24.88 20.55
C GLU A 440 27.53 -25.57 21.79
N ASN A 441 27.31 -26.87 21.92
CA ASN A 441 27.97 -27.69 22.96
C ASN A 441 29.16 -28.41 22.38
N ASN A 442 30.30 -28.25 23.04
CA ASN A 442 31.52 -29.02 22.77
C ASN A 442 32.30 -29.25 24.07
N HIS A 443 31.95 -30.30 24.81
CA HIS A 443 32.48 -30.54 26.19
C HIS A 443 32.25 -29.36 27.14
N GLY A 444 31.17 -28.63 26.99
CA GLY A 444 30.78 -27.40 27.68
C GLY A 444 30.04 -26.50 26.74
N LEU A 445 29.77 -25.27 27.14
CA LEU A 445 29.10 -24.27 26.29
C LEU A 445 30.19 -23.50 25.49
N VAL A 446 29.96 -23.43 24.17
CA VAL A 446 30.79 -22.64 23.26
C VAL A 446 29.92 -21.53 22.67
N VAL A 447 30.30 -20.27 22.93
CA VAL A 447 29.66 -19.09 22.32
C VAL A 447 30.63 -18.50 21.29
N THR A 448 30.16 -18.40 20.05
CA THR A 448 30.92 -17.84 18.93
C THR A 448 30.32 -16.52 18.48
N LEU A 449 31.15 -15.47 18.51
CA LEU A 449 30.82 -14.14 17.98
C LEU A 449 31.53 -13.97 16.65
N SER A 450 30.83 -13.61 15.60
CA SER A 450 31.38 -13.43 14.25
C SER A 450 31.21 -11.98 13.80
N PHE A 451 32.31 -11.31 13.45
CA PHE A 451 32.30 -9.93 12.97
C PHE A 451 33.00 -9.83 11.60
N PRO A 452 32.57 -8.90 10.73
CA PRO A 452 33.29 -8.64 9.48
C PRO A 452 34.72 -8.19 9.75
N VAL A 453 35.70 -8.72 8.98
CA VAL A 453 37.10 -8.25 9.04
C VAL A 453 37.19 -6.81 8.58
N TYR A 454 37.91 -6.00 9.35
CA TYR A 454 38.29 -4.65 8.95
C TYR A 454 39.77 -4.66 8.54
N LEU A 455 40.07 -4.15 7.32
CA LEU A 455 41.43 -4.01 6.82
C LEU A 455 41.89 -2.56 6.98
N PRO A 456 42.91 -2.27 7.81
CA PRO A 456 43.34 -0.87 8.05
C PRO A 456 43.85 -0.13 6.79
N SER A 457 44.16 -0.84 5.71
CA SER A 457 44.56 -0.27 4.40
C SER A 457 43.42 0.50 3.67
N GLU A 458 42.18 0.39 4.09
CA GLU A 458 41.08 1.17 3.51
C GLU A 458 41.02 2.63 4.00
N LEU A 459 41.89 3.02 4.95
CA LEU A 459 41.97 4.39 5.45
C LEU A 459 42.80 5.34 4.56
N SER A 460 43.60 4.84 3.61
CA SER A 460 44.49 5.67 2.77
C SER A 460 43.82 6.28 1.53
N HIS A 461 42.54 5.96 1.23
CA HIS A 461 41.84 6.42 0.02
C HIS A 461 40.64 7.34 0.25
N ARG A 462 40.48 7.95 1.45
CA ARG A 462 39.41 8.93 1.73
C ARG A 462 39.87 10.33 2.09
N HIS A 463 41.13 10.66 1.81
CA HIS A 463 41.66 12.01 1.94
C HIS A 463 42.43 12.41 0.65
N ASP A 464 41.70 12.37 -0.49
CA ASP A 464 42.04 13.13 -1.71
C ASP A 464 40.75 13.69 -2.31
#